data_2fd8aed6105da43b9cf72b904300ae2b
#
_entry.id   2fd8aed6105da43b9cf72b904300ae2b
#
_cell.length_a   1.000
_cell.length_b   1.000
_cell.length_c   1.000
_cell.angle_alpha   90.00
_cell.angle_beta   90.00
_cell.angle_gamma   90.00
#
_symmetry.space_group_name_H-M   'P 1'
#
loop_
_entity.id
_entity.type
_entity.pdbx_description
1 polymer ?
#
loop_
_entity_poly.entity_id
_entity_poly.type
_entity_poly.pdbx_seq_one_letter_code
_entity_poly.pdbx_strand_id
1 'polypeptide(L)'
;MESKEVMAFLEDIETHKKNIHSISPDQQLLQQVLPIRTVGSTAIIPIQGAMVKSLPPFFEKFFGVYSTNSIRSAVQQAVANKKIQSIMLLIDSPGGSVDGTVELADVVFSARQQKPVYAQVDGLAASAAYWIASQSTKIIAGRSSLIGSIGVFTMLYDFSRAFKNAGIEAIPITTGEFKTAGIMGTPITQVQQEEYQKIVDQYYADFLNAIKRGRPQMSTKTIVDAADGRIFKADQEAITMGLIDGIGWTQEQIAKLTQKRLMAKRLMAKKFEYAITQNKEVVL
;
A
#
# COMPACT_ATOMS: atom_id res chain seq x y z
N MET A 1 -0.46 -32.53 -7.90
CA MET A 1 0.94 -32.31 -7.49
C MET A 1 1.52 -33.65 -7.13
N GLU A 2 2.53 -34.10 -7.86
CA GLU A 2 3.15 -35.40 -7.62
C GLU A 2 3.94 -35.40 -6.30
N SER A 3 4.02 -36.53 -5.61
CA SER A 3 4.65 -36.63 -4.28
C SER A 3 6.10 -36.13 -4.24
N LYS A 4 6.80 -36.15 -5.37
CA LYS A 4 8.17 -35.64 -5.51
C LYS A 4 8.26 -34.10 -5.42
N GLU A 5 7.28 -33.37 -5.95
CA GLU A 5 7.26 -31.91 -5.87
C GLU A 5 6.96 -31.42 -4.45
N VAL A 6 6.11 -32.17 -3.71
CA VAL A 6 5.83 -31.88 -2.30
C VAL A 6 7.07 -32.13 -1.43
N MET A 7 7.81 -33.20 -1.69
CA MET A 7 9.04 -33.51 -0.94
C MET A 7 10.14 -32.50 -1.22
N ALA A 8 10.35 -32.11 -2.47
CA ALA A 8 11.31 -31.05 -2.83
C ALA A 8 10.94 -29.71 -2.18
N PHE A 9 9.65 -29.37 -2.09
CA PHE A 9 9.16 -28.19 -1.40
C PHE A 9 9.43 -28.24 0.11
N LEU A 10 9.23 -29.37 0.75
CA LEU A 10 9.50 -29.54 2.19
C LEU A 10 11.00 -29.48 2.51
N GLU A 11 11.86 -30.06 1.65
CA GLU A 11 13.31 -29.97 1.77
C GLU A 11 13.83 -28.53 1.60
N ASP A 12 13.23 -27.77 0.68
CA ASP A 12 13.56 -26.35 0.47
C ASP A 12 13.15 -25.49 1.68
N ILE A 13 11.98 -25.77 2.29
CA ILE A 13 11.55 -25.14 3.56
C ILE A 13 12.52 -25.45 4.70
N GLU A 14 12.96 -26.71 4.86
CA GLU A 14 13.91 -27.08 5.92
C GLU A 14 15.28 -26.44 5.72
N THR A 15 15.76 -26.38 4.49
CA THR A 15 17.03 -25.74 4.13
C THR A 15 16.95 -24.23 4.40
N HIS A 16 15.82 -23.59 4.05
CA HIS A 16 15.58 -22.18 4.36
C HIS A 16 15.49 -21.90 5.87
N LYS A 17 14.83 -22.77 6.65
CA LYS A 17 14.80 -22.67 8.12
C LYS A 17 16.19 -22.73 8.73
N LYS A 18 17.05 -23.63 8.28
CA LYS A 18 18.44 -23.74 8.75
C LYS A 18 19.25 -22.48 8.41
N ASN A 19 19.07 -21.93 7.22
CA ASN A 19 19.75 -20.71 6.80
C ASN A 19 19.29 -19.47 7.60
N ILE A 20 17.99 -19.36 7.93
CA ILE A 20 17.45 -18.26 8.73
C ILE A 20 18.04 -18.25 10.16
N HIS A 21 18.24 -19.42 10.77
CA HIS A 21 18.82 -19.52 12.11
C HIS A 21 20.33 -19.20 12.16
N SER A 22 21.03 -19.25 11.03
CA SER A 22 22.46 -18.93 10.94
C SER A 22 22.75 -17.47 10.58
N ILE A 23 21.73 -16.68 10.28
CA ILE A 23 21.85 -15.28 9.84
C ILE A 23 21.68 -14.37 11.07
N SER A 24 22.58 -13.41 11.27
CA SER A 24 22.47 -12.42 12.34
C SER A 24 21.17 -11.60 12.21
N PRO A 25 20.62 -11.06 13.35
CA PRO A 25 19.42 -10.21 13.30
C PRO A 25 19.54 -9.05 12.31
N ASP A 26 20.72 -8.47 12.15
CA ASP A 26 20.97 -7.39 11.18
C ASP A 26 20.95 -7.88 9.73
N GLN A 27 21.44 -9.09 9.47
CA GLN A 27 21.38 -9.71 8.15
C GLN A 27 19.96 -10.17 7.80
N GLN A 28 19.16 -10.61 8.78
CA GLN A 28 17.74 -10.88 8.60
C GLN A 28 16.94 -9.61 8.25
N LEU A 29 17.29 -8.49 8.86
CA LEU A 29 16.71 -7.19 8.53
C LEU A 29 17.04 -6.75 7.10
N LEU A 30 18.27 -6.99 6.64
CA LEU A 30 18.73 -6.68 5.28
C LEU A 30 18.05 -7.56 4.20
N GLN A 31 17.67 -8.80 4.53
CA GLN A 31 16.95 -9.71 3.64
C GLN A 31 15.46 -9.39 3.50
N GLN A 32 14.89 -8.59 4.42
CA GLN A 32 13.50 -8.16 4.38
C GLN A 32 13.23 -6.95 3.46
N VAL A 33 14.25 -6.47 2.78
CA VAL A 33 14.12 -5.28 1.94
C VAL A 33 13.79 -5.67 0.52
N LEU A 34 12.65 -5.20 0.02
CA LEU A 34 12.32 -5.28 -1.40
C LEU A 34 13.45 -4.67 -2.24
N PRO A 35 13.91 -5.35 -3.31
CA PRO A 35 14.96 -4.80 -4.15
C PRO A 35 14.47 -3.51 -4.81
N ILE A 36 15.04 -2.38 -4.41
CA ILE A 36 14.75 -1.08 -5.03
C ILE A 36 15.40 -1.08 -6.41
N ARG A 37 14.58 -1.08 -7.44
CA ARG A 37 15.04 -0.81 -8.81
C ARG A 37 15.15 0.69 -9.02
N THR A 38 16.16 1.12 -9.75
CA THR A 38 16.33 2.54 -10.09
C THR A 38 16.32 2.74 -11.60
N VAL A 39 15.59 3.77 -12.05
CA VAL A 39 15.65 4.27 -13.42
C VAL A 39 16.09 5.72 -13.35
N GLY A 40 17.32 5.99 -13.74
CA GLY A 40 17.97 7.28 -13.49
C GLY A 40 18.04 7.57 -11.99
N SER A 41 17.43 8.67 -11.54
CA SER A 41 17.33 9.07 -10.13
C SER A 41 15.96 8.73 -9.49
N THR A 42 15.16 7.89 -10.13
CA THR A 42 13.85 7.45 -9.60
C THR A 42 13.95 6.05 -9.02
N ALA A 43 13.58 5.88 -7.76
CA ALA A 43 13.40 4.57 -7.15
C ALA A 43 12.03 4.00 -7.56
N ILE A 44 12.00 2.76 -8.02
CA ILE A 44 10.76 2.04 -8.36
C ILE A 44 10.53 0.99 -7.29
N ILE A 45 9.40 1.10 -6.59
CA ILE A 45 8.97 0.20 -5.51
C ILE A 45 7.68 -0.48 -5.94
N PRO A 46 7.70 -1.80 -6.17
CA PRO A 46 6.50 -2.53 -6.56
C PRO A 46 5.55 -2.72 -5.36
N ILE A 47 4.26 -2.63 -5.63
CA ILE A 47 3.15 -3.02 -4.74
C ILE A 47 2.24 -3.91 -5.56
N GLN A 48 2.44 -5.22 -5.46
CA GLN A 48 1.77 -6.21 -6.30
C GLN A 48 1.05 -7.25 -5.45
N GLY A 49 -0.09 -7.75 -5.95
CA GLY A 49 -0.89 -8.74 -5.23
C GLY A 49 -1.43 -8.27 -3.89
N ALA A 50 -1.90 -9.19 -3.06
CA ALA A 50 -2.45 -8.87 -1.75
C ALA A 50 -1.37 -8.38 -0.78
N MET A 51 -1.75 -7.51 0.16
CA MET A 51 -0.83 -6.97 1.17
C MET A 51 -1.18 -7.48 2.57
N VAL A 52 -0.12 -7.81 3.32
CA VAL A 52 -0.19 -8.14 4.75
C VAL A 52 0.90 -7.37 5.51
N LYS A 53 0.80 -7.23 6.82
CA LYS A 53 1.77 -6.45 7.61
C LYS A 53 3.19 -7.00 7.50
N SER A 54 3.33 -8.30 7.69
CA SER A 54 4.63 -8.97 7.71
C SER A 54 4.51 -10.37 7.14
N LEU A 55 5.46 -10.74 6.33
CA LEU A 55 5.57 -12.07 5.75
C LEU A 55 7.05 -12.40 5.57
N PRO A 56 7.49 -13.64 5.82
CA PRO A 56 8.85 -14.03 5.46
C PRO A 56 9.12 -13.81 3.97
N PRO A 57 10.29 -13.28 3.56
CA PRO A 57 10.57 -12.89 2.17
C PRO A 57 10.38 -14.01 1.14
N PHE A 58 10.60 -15.25 1.55
CA PHE A 58 10.34 -16.41 0.71
C PHE A 58 8.86 -16.50 0.28
N PHE A 59 7.94 -16.25 1.21
CA PHE A 59 6.51 -16.31 0.92
C PHE A 59 6.03 -15.15 0.05
N GLU A 60 6.62 -13.96 0.18
CA GLU A 60 6.32 -12.83 -0.70
C GLU A 60 6.50 -13.21 -2.17
N LYS A 61 7.66 -13.83 -2.48
CA LYS A 61 7.99 -14.23 -3.85
C LYS A 61 7.14 -15.39 -4.36
N PHE A 62 6.78 -16.33 -3.48
CA PHE A 62 6.11 -17.58 -3.87
C PHE A 62 4.60 -17.42 -4.01
N PHE A 63 3.96 -16.62 -3.14
CA PHE A 63 2.50 -16.46 -3.12
C PHE A 63 2.02 -15.16 -3.76
N GLY A 64 2.92 -14.29 -4.22
CA GLY A 64 2.54 -12.98 -4.75
C GLY A 64 1.82 -12.09 -3.72
N VAL A 65 2.18 -12.26 -2.44
CA VAL A 65 1.68 -11.45 -1.32
C VAL A 65 2.82 -10.55 -0.85
N TYR A 66 2.56 -9.26 -0.65
CA TYR A 66 3.58 -8.27 -0.31
C TYR A 66 3.46 -7.83 1.15
N SER A 67 4.60 -7.64 1.81
CA SER A 67 4.66 -7.10 3.17
C SER A 67 4.64 -5.57 3.15
N THR A 68 3.69 -4.96 3.87
CA THR A 68 3.68 -3.50 4.05
C THR A 68 4.92 -3.01 4.79
N ASN A 69 5.50 -3.82 5.69
CA ASN A 69 6.79 -3.52 6.35
C ASN A 69 7.95 -3.47 5.35
N SER A 70 8.02 -4.41 4.40
CA SER A 70 9.04 -4.42 3.35
C SER A 70 8.91 -3.19 2.43
N ILE A 71 7.69 -2.85 2.00
CA ILE A 71 7.43 -1.66 1.19
C ILE A 71 7.80 -0.39 1.97
N ARG A 72 7.42 -0.30 3.25
CA ARG A 72 7.76 0.82 4.13
C ARG A 72 9.26 1.04 4.22
N SER A 73 10.01 -0.03 4.47
CA SER A 73 11.48 0.01 4.54
C SER A 73 12.09 0.49 3.21
N ALA A 74 11.58 0.01 2.06
CA ALA A 74 12.02 0.45 0.75
C ALA A 74 11.77 1.95 0.52
N VAL A 75 10.59 2.47 0.90
CA VAL A 75 10.29 3.91 0.81
C VAL A 75 11.25 4.72 1.68
N GLN A 76 11.48 4.32 2.93
CA GLN A 76 12.39 5.00 3.85
C GLN A 76 13.82 5.03 3.33
N GLN A 77 14.33 3.92 2.79
CA GLN A 77 15.66 3.86 2.18
C GLN A 77 15.77 4.74 0.94
N ALA A 78 14.73 4.76 0.09
CA ALA A 78 14.69 5.65 -1.06
C ALA A 78 14.69 7.13 -0.66
N VAL A 79 14.03 7.48 0.45
CA VAL A 79 14.06 8.83 1.03
C VAL A 79 15.47 9.17 1.54
N ALA A 80 16.11 8.30 2.28
CA ALA A 80 17.44 8.51 2.86
C ALA A 80 18.55 8.59 1.80
N ASN A 81 18.39 7.92 0.66
CA ASN A 81 19.41 7.88 -0.39
C ASN A 81 19.46 9.20 -1.19
N LYS A 82 20.55 9.97 -1.04
CA LYS A 82 20.75 11.26 -1.72
C LYS A 82 20.80 11.16 -3.26
N LYS A 83 21.12 10.00 -3.84
CA LYS A 83 21.10 9.78 -5.29
C LYS A 83 19.69 9.66 -5.85
N ILE A 84 18.72 9.24 -5.03
CA ILE A 84 17.31 9.14 -5.40
C ILE A 84 16.66 10.53 -5.27
N GLN A 85 16.01 10.98 -6.33
CA GLN A 85 15.33 12.28 -6.38
C GLN A 85 13.81 12.17 -6.44
N SER A 86 13.27 11.02 -6.78
CA SER A 86 11.84 10.71 -6.79
C SER A 86 11.60 9.23 -6.51
N ILE A 87 10.42 8.92 -6.05
CA ILE A 87 9.96 7.55 -5.77
C ILE A 87 8.76 7.28 -6.66
N MET A 88 8.69 6.09 -7.23
CA MET A 88 7.54 5.59 -7.95
C MET A 88 7.06 4.30 -7.30
N LEU A 89 5.82 4.32 -6.80
CA LEU A 89 5.09 3.14 -6.39
C LEU A 89 4.44 2.54 -7.64
N LEU A 90 4.87 1.37 -8.05
CA LEU A 90 4.27 0.64 -9.17
C LEU A 90 3.23 -0.32 -8.61
N ILE A 91 1.95 -0.03 -8.85
CA ILE A 91 0.83 -0.65 -8.13
C ILE A 91 0.01 -1.52 -9.07
N ASP A 92 -0.13 -2.79 -8.69
CA ASP A 92 -1.11 -3.75 -9.22
C ASP A 92 -1.57 -4.66 -8.07
N SER A 93 -2.53 -4.16 -7.25
CA SER A 93 -2.89 -4.77 -5.99
C SER A 93 -4.38 -4.61 -5.66
N PRO A 94 -5.05 -5.68 -5.20
CA PRO A 94 -6.43 -5.61 -4.70
C PRO A 94 -6.52 -4.94 -3.31
N GLY A 95 -5.39 -4.62 -2.68
CA GLY A 95 -5.33 -4.20 -1.30
C GLY A 95 -4.88 -5.32 -0.37
N GLY A 96 -5.38 -5.32 0.86
CA GLY A 96 -5.00 -6.31 1.85
C GLY A 96 -5.43 -5.93 3.26
N SER A 97 -4.70 -6.42 4.27
CA SER A 97 -5.03 -6.15 5.67
C SER A 97 -4.88 -4.66 6.00
N VAL A 98 -5.76 -4.17 6.87
CA VAL A 98 -5.65 -2.80 7.42
C VAL A 98 -4.38 -2.67 8.25
N ASP A 99 -4.03 -3.75 9.00
CA ASP A 99 -2.82 -3.79 9.80
C ASP A 99 -1.56 -3.62 8.94
N GLY A 100 -0.77 -2.59 9.23
CA GLY A 100 0.40 -2.16 8.48
C GLY A 100 0.11 -1.20 7.31
N THR A 101 -1.15 -1.08 6.87
CA THR A 101 -1.54 -0.16 5.78
C THR A 101 -1.53 1.29 6.22
N VAL A 102 -2.04 1.58 7.42
CA VAL A 102 -2.08 2.94 7.99
C VAL A 102 -0.65 3.49 8.10
N GLU A 103 0.26 2.72 8.69
CA GLU A 103 1.66 3.12 8.89
C GLU A 103 2.41 3.29 7.56
N LEU A 104 2.13 2.45 6.58
CA LEU A 104 2.72 2.61 5.24
C LEU A 104 2.18 3.86 4.54
N ALA A 105 0.88 4.12 4.63
CA ALA A 105 0.27 5.32 4.09
C ALA A 105 0.88 6.59 4.71
N ASP A 106 1.13 6.61 6.02
CA ASP A 106 1.78 7.73 6.72
C ASP A 106 3.22 7.93 6.27
N VAL A 107 3.97 6.84 6.05
CA VAL A 107 5.34 6.92 5.53
C VAL A 107 5.36 7.45 4.10
N VAL A 108 4.43 7.04 3.23
CA VAL A 108 4.31 7.57 1.86
C VAL A 108 3.95 9.05 1.88
N PHE A 109 3.02 9.46 2.75
CA PHE A 109 2.65 10.87 2.93
C PHE A 109 3.83 11.71 3.42
N SER A 110 4.60 11.21 4.38
CA SER A 110 5.80 11.89 4.88
C SER A 110 6.92 11.95 3.84
N ALA A 111 7.09 10.87 3.07
CA ALA A 111 8.07 10.79 1.99
C ALA A 111 7.83 11.85 0.89
N ARG A 112 6.55 12.09 0.51
CA ARG A 112 6.21 13.06 -0.53
C ARG A 112 6.55 14.50 -0.16
N GLN A 113 6.71 14.81 1.12
CA GLN A 113 7.15 16.15 1.59
C GLN A 113 8.65 16.35 1.35
N GLN A 114 9.42 15.29 1.25
CA GLN A 114 10.87 15.32 1.06
C GLN A 114 11.27 15.08 -0.40
N LYS A 115 10.61 14.14 -1.07
CA LYS A 115 10.84 13.79 -2.49
C LYS A 115 9.50 13.53 -3.15
N PRO A 116 9.28 13.91 -4.42
CA PRO A 116 8.07 13.53 -5.14
C PRO A 116 7.86 12.02 -5.11
N VAL A 117 6.69 11.60 -4.67
CA VAL A 117 6.23 10.20 -4.72
C VAL A 117 5.11 10.11 -5.74
N TYR A 118 5.26 9.26 -6.73
CA TYR A 118 4.28 9.01 -7.78
C TYR A 118 3.71 7.61 -7.61
N ALA A 119 2.41 7.46 -7.69
CA ALA A 119 1.76 6.17 -7.84
C ALA A 119 1.47 5.94 -9.33
N GLN A 120 2.02 4.87 -9.89
CA GLN A 120 1.65 4.36 -11.20
C GLN A 120 0.81 3.11 -11.00
N VAL A 121 -0.45 3.19 -11.39
CA VAL A 121 -1.35 2.02 -11.38
C VAL A 121 -1.24 1.31 -12.72
N ASP A 122 -0.83 0.05 -12.68
CA ASP A 122 -0.66 -0.84 -13.83
C ASP A 122 -1.49 -2.11 -13.62
N GLY A 123 -2.81 -1.96 -13.71
CA GLY A 123 -3.80 -3.00 -13.41
C GLY A 123 -4.79 -2.55 -12.35
N LEU A 124 -4.51 -2.77 -11.09
CA LEU A 124 -5.45 -2.53 -10.01
C LEU A 124 -4.80 -1.73 -8.85
N ALA A 125 -5.51 -0.73 -8.35
CA ALA A 125 -5.22 -0.09 -7.07
C ALA A 125 -6.52 0.01 -6.27
N ALA A 126 -6.84 -1.05 -5.52
CA ALA A 126 -8.07 -1.16 -4.77
C ALA A 126 -7.84 -1.22 -3.26
N SER A 127 -8.82 -0.74 -2.46
CA SER A 127 -8.82 -0.84 -1.01
C SER A 127 -7.52 -0.30 -0.40
N ALA A 128 -6.81 -1.07 0.42
CA ALA A 128 -5.53 -0.68 1.03
C ALA A 128 -4.50 -0.17 0.01
N ALA A 129 -4.47 -0.69 -1.22
CA ALA A 129 -3.57 -0.20 -2.27
C ALA A 129 -3.95 1.22 -2.73
N TYR A 130 -5.24 1.53 -2.83
CA TYR A 130 -5.69 2.89 -3.10
C TYR A 130 -5.45 3.82 -1.90
N TRP A 131 -5.63 3.32 -0.66
CA TRP A 131 -5.28 4.06 0.54
C TRP A 131 -3.83 4.58 0.49
N ILE A 132 -2.89 3.68 0.17
CA ILE A 132 -1.47 4.02 0.02
C ILE A 132 -1.25 4.95 -1.18
N ALA A 133 -1.83 4.63 -2.36
CA ALA A 133 -1.72 5.43 -3.57
C ALA A 133 -2.21 6.86 -3.35
N SER A 134 -3.30 7.05 -2.60
CA SER A 134 -3.89 8.36 -2.30
C SER A 134 -2.93 9.30 -1.57
N GLN A 135 -1.90 8.78 -0.89
CA GLN A 135 -0.89 9.56 -0.21
C GLN A 135 0.24 10.06 -1.13
N SER A 136 0.28 9.63 -2.37
CA SER A 136 1.29 10.05 -3.35
C SER A 136 1.11 11.50 -3.80
N THR A 137 2.16 12.10 -4.35
CA THR A 137 2.10 13.45 -4.94
C THR A 137 1.18 13.48 -6.15
N LYS A 138 1.19 12.40 -6.96
CA LYS A 138 0.29 12.19 -8.09
C LYS A 138 0.02 10.71 -8.29
N ILE A 139 -1.18 10.41 -8.78
CA ILE A 139 -1.61 9.09 -9.18
C ILE A 139 -1.84 9.10 -10.70
N ILE A 140 -1.11 8.26 -11.41
CA ILE A 140 -1.27 8.04 -12.85
C ILE A 140 -1.72 6.59 -13.04
N ALA A 141 -2.71 6.36 -13.87
CA ALA A 141 -3.24 5.02 -14.11
C ALA A 141 -3.25 4.65 -15.59
N GLY A 142 -2.99 3.40 -15.89
CA GLY A 142 -3.16 2.86 -17.23
C GLY A 142 -4.62 2.93 -17.68
N ARG A 143 -4.90 3.00 -18.98
CA ARG A 143 -6.27 3.12 -19.52
C ARG A 143 -7.22 1.99 -19.12
N SER A 144 -6.69 0.80 -18.90
CA SER A 144 -7.43 -0.38 -18.46
C SER A 144 -7.41 -0.58 -16.94
N SER A 145 -6.72 0.29 -16.21
CA SER A 145 -6.59 0.16 -14.77
C SER A 145 -7.90 0.43 -14.04
N LEU A 146 -8.04 -0.21 -12.90
CA LEU A 146 -9.15 -0.08 -11.97
C LEU A 146 -8.64 0.51 -10.65
N ILE A 147 -9.45 1.38 -10.04
CA ILE A 147 -9.11 2.09 -8.81
C ILE A 147 -10.30 2.16 -7.87
N GLY A 148 -10.05 2.40 -6.59
CA GLY A 148 -11.13 2.63 -5.62
C GLY A 148 -11.29 1.49 -4.64
N SER A 149 -12.46 0.85 -4.58
CA SER A 149 -12.80 -0.09 -3.50
C SER A 149 -12.52 0.50 -2.12
N ILE A 150 -12.93 1.77 -1.94
CA ILE A 150 -12.74 2.51 -0.70
C ILE A 150 -13.75 1.98 0.30
N GLY A 151 -13.27 1.18 1.25
CA GLY A 151 -14.09 0.53 2.25
C GLY A 151 -13.27 -0.43 3.09
N VAL A 152 -13.86 -0.83 4.22
CA VAL A 152 -13.28 -1.80 5.16
C VAL A 152 -14.34 -2.85 5.47
N PHE A 153 -13.92 -4.10 5.57
CA PHE A 153 -14.82 -5.17 5.97
C PHE A 153 -14.09 -6.18 6.85
N THR A 154 -14.86 -6.90 7.65
CA THR A 154 -14.45 -8.14 8.30
C THR A 154 -15.48 -9.21 8.04
N MET A 155 -15.09 -10.48 8.11
CA MET A 155 -16.00 -11.59 7.89
C MET A 155 -15.96 -12.52 9.10
N LEU A 156 -17.12 -12.73 9.71
CA LEU A 156 -17.32 -13.70 10.76
C LEU A 156 -18.13 -14.85 10.19
N TYR A 157 -17.73 -16.08 10.50
CA TYR A 157 -18.44 -17.30 10.06
C TYR A 157 -19.08 -17.97 11.28
N ASP A 158 -20.39 -18.14 11.25
CA ASP A 158 -21.15 -18.88 12.28
C ASP A 158 -21.37 -20.32 11.82
N PHE A 159 -20.58 -21.23 12.36
CA PHE A 159 -20.68 -22.68 12.12
C PHE A 159 -21.51 -23.41 13.22
N SER A 160 -22.15 -22.70 14.16
CA SER A 160 -22.86 -23.32 15.28
C SER A 160 -23.94 -24.32 14.85
N ARG A 161 -24.68 -23.98 13.78
CA ARG A 161 -25.69 -24.90 13.21
C ARG A 161 -25.08 -26.14 12.58
N ALA A 162 -23.95 -26.00 11.89
CA ALA A 162 -23.26 -27.15 11.29
C ALA A 162 -22.75 -28.14 12.37
N PHE A 163 -22.19 -27.61 13.45
CA PHE A 163 -21.75 -28.39 14.61
C PHE A 163 -22.93 -29.11 15.26
N LYS A 164 -24.04 -28.41 15.53
CA LYS A 164 -25.24 -29.01 16.09
C LYS A 164 -25.80 -30.13 15.21
N ASN A 165 -25.82 -29.96 13.90
CA ASN A 165 -26.28 -30.99 12.97
C ASN A 165 -25.36 -32.21 12.96
N ALA A 166 -24.07 -32.03 13.25
CA ALA A 166 -23.10 -33.13 13.41
C ALA A 166 -23.11 -33.79 14.81
N GLY A 167 -24.03 -33.36 15.70
CA GLY A 167 -24.12 -33.86 17.07
C GLY A 167 -23.00 -33.37 17.99
N ILE A 168 -22.32 -32.25 17.61
CA ILE A 168 -21.24 -31.64 18.36
C ILE A 168 -21.78 -30.38 19.06
N GLU A 169 -21.55 -30.25 20.35
CA GLU A 169 -21.85 -29.06 21.13
C GLU A 169 -20.54 -28.37 21.54
N ALA A 170 -20.36 -27.12 21.12
CA ALA A 170 -19.25 -26.28 21.56
C ALA A 170 -19.62 -25.61 22.88
N ILE A 171 -18.88 -25.91 23.94
CA ILE A 171 -19.12 -25.35 25.28
C ILE A 171 -17.94 -24.41 25.59
N PRO A 172 -18.08 -23.10 25.36
CA PRO A 172 -17.02 -22.15 25.65
C PRO A 172 -16.88 -21.89 27.14
N ILE A 173 -15.68 -22.01 27.68
CA ILE A 173 -15.32 -21.56 29.03
C ILE A 173 -14.46 -20.31 28.84
N THR A 174 -15.02 -19.14 29.19
CA THR A 174 -14.40 -17.86 28.82
C THR A 174 -14.54 -16.83 29.94
N THR A 175 -13.62 -15.88 29.98
CA THR A 175 -13.64 -14.74 30.91
C THR A 175 -14.46 -13.56 30.41
N GLY A 176 -14.97 -13.59 29.18
CA GLY A 176 -15.73 -12.47 28.61
C GLY A 176 -16.50 -12.85 27.35
N GLU A 177 -17.63 -12.18 27.15
CA GLU A 177 -18.58 -12.43 26.06
C GLU A 177 -17.96 -12.36 24.65
N PHE A 178 -17.00 -11.46 24.45
CA PHE A 178 -16.39 -11.24 23.14
C PHE A 178 -15.27 -12.22 22.80
N LYS A 179 -14.77 -13.00 23.78
CA LYS A 179 -13.63 -13.90 23.57
C LYS A 179 -13.92 -15.06 22.62
N THR A 180 -15.17 -15.40 22.45
CA THR A 180 -15.62 -16.53 21.61
C THR A 180 -16.22 -16.08 20.29
N ALA A 181 -16.23 -14.79 20.00
CA ALA A 181 -16.76 -14.27 18.75
C ALA A 181 -15.95 -14.81 17.55
N GLY A 182 -16.62 -15.54 16.66
CA GLY A 182 -15.97 -16.16 15.49
C GLY A 182 -15.20 -17.46 15.77
N ILE A 183 -15.24 -17.99 17.00
CA ILE A 183 -14.70 -19.33 17.30
C ILE A 183 -15.64 -20.38 16.70
N MET A 184 -15.03 -21.35 16.02
CA MET A 184 -15.77 -22.39 15.31
C MET A 184 -16.69 -23.17 16.25
N GLY A 185 -17.98 -23.30 15.87
CA GLY A 185 -19.01 -23.99 16.64
C GLY A 185 -19.77 -23.12 17.66
N THR A 186 -19.29 -21.90 17.94
CA THR A 186 -20.04 -20.95 18.80
C THR A 186 -20.92 -20.05 17.95
N PRO A 187 -22.16 -19.70 18.40
CA PRO A 187 -22.98 -18.72 17.70
C PRO A 187 -22.39 -17.31 17.84
N ILE A 188 -22.60 -16.50 16.81
CA ILE A 188 -22.22 -15.09 16.83
C ILE A 188 -23.44 -14.28 17.27
N THR A 189 -23.32 -13.59 18.40
CA THR A 189 -24.39 -12.76 18.93
C THR A 189 -24.46 -11.40 18.22
N GLN A 190 -25.64 -10.75 18.28
CA GLN A 190 -25.80 -9.41 17.73
C GLN A 190 -24.87 -8.40 18.41
N VAL A 191 -24.68 -8.49 19.71
CA VAL A 191 -23.76 -7.62 20.47
C VAL A 191 -22.32 -7.76 20.00
N GLN A 192 -21.88 -8.99 19.70
CA GLN A 192 -20.56 -9.23 19.11
C GLN A 192 -20.45 -8.64 17.70
N GLN A 193 -21.49 -8.78 16.85
CA GLN A 193 -21.51 -8.18 15.52
C GLN A 193 -21.42 -6.65 15.59
N GLU A 194 -22.18 -6.01 16.49
CA GLU A 194 -22.15 -4.55 16.71
C GLU A 194 -20.75 -4.06 17.15
N GLU A 195 -20.05 -4.84 17.99
CA GLU A 195 -18.70 -4.47 18.40
C GLU A 195 -17.69 -4.56 17.24
N TYR A 196 -17.76 -5.60 16.41
CA TYR A 196 -16.95 -5.67 15.19
C TYR A 196 -17.30 -4.57 14.20
N GLN A 197 -18.58 -4.18 14.09
CA GLN A 197 -18.99 -3.07 13.23
C GLN A 197 -18.35 -1.76 13.68
N LYS A 198 -18.26 -1.47 14.98
CA LYS A 198 -17.55 -0.28 15.49
C LYS A 198 -16.09 -0.25 15.07
N ILE A 199 -15.40 -1.39 15.10
CA ILE A 199 -14.01 -1.49 14.65
C ILE A 199 -13.90 -1.21 13.14
N VAL A 200 -14.81 -1.77 12.33
CA VAL A 200 -14.88 -1.51 10.89
C VAL A 200 -15.12 -0.02 10.62
N ASP A 201 -16.05 0.61 11.35
CA ASP A 201 -16.37 2.03 11.19
C ASP A 201 -15.19 2.94 11.56
N GLN A 202 -14.41 2.59 12.59
CA GLN A 202 -13.19 3.31 12.97
C GLN A 202 -12.14 3.25 11.85
N TYR A 203 -11.83 2.06 11.35
CA TYR A 203 -10.88 1.92 10.23
C TYR A 203 -11.39 2.57 8.94
N TYR A 204 -12.69 2.55 8.70
CA TYR A 204 -13.29 3.25 7.57
C TYR A 204 -13.11 4.77 7.70
N ALA A 205 -13.32 5.33 8.88
CA ALA A 205 -13.07 6.74 9.15
C ALA A 205 -11.59 7.11 8.94
N ASP A 206 -10.66 6.26 9.37
CA ASP A 206 -9.22 6.45 9.12
C ASP A 206 -8.90 6.46 7.62
N PHE A 207 -9.52 5.57 6.85
CA PHE A 207 -9.35 5.54 5.40
C PHE A 207 -9.83 6.84 4.74
N LEU A 208 -11.05 7.30 5.07
CA LEU A 208 -11.59 8.56 4.55
C LEU A 208 -10.71 9.76 4.92
N ASN A 209 -10.22 9.82 6.16
CA ASN A 209 -9.33 10.87 6.63
C ASN A 209 -7.99 10.85 5.85
N ALA A 210 -7.45 9.67 5.59
CA ALA A 210 -6.24 9.52 4.79
C ALA A 210 -6.44 10.00 3.36
N ILE A 211 -7.57 9.67 2.71
CA ILE A 211 -7.90 10.18 1.38
C ILE A 211 -8.02 11.71 1.42
N LYS A 212 -8.75 12.27 2.36
CA LYS A 212 -8.89 13.72 2.52
C LYS A 212 -7.54 14.42 2.66
N ARG A 213 -6.62 13.84 3.45
CA ARG A 213 -5.26 14.33 3.63
C ARG A 213 -4.43 14.22 2.35
N GLY A 214 -4.51 13.09 1.68
CA GLY A 214 -3.71 12.77 0.50
C GLY A 214 -4.21 13.46 -0.78
N ARG A 215 -5.52 13.66 -0.89
CA ARG A 215 -6.26 14.20 -2.05
C ARG A 215 -7.06 15.45 -1.67
N PRO A 216 -6.40 16.55 -1.25
CA PRO A 216 -7.08 17.75 -0.72
C PRO A 216 -7.99 18.43 -1.74
N GLN A 217 -7.86 18.12 -3.04
CA GLN A 217 -8.75 18.62 -4.10
C GLN A 217 -10.10 17.93 -4.12
N MET A 218 -10.25 16.75 -3.48
CA MET A 218 -11.54 16.07 -3.38
C MET A 218 -12.41 16.69 -2.29
N SER A 219 -13.66 17.00 -2.61
CA SER A 219 -14.62 17.43 -1.59
C SER A 219 -14.97 16.24 -0.66
N THR A 220 -15.37 16.54 0.58
CA THR A 220 -15.84 15.49 1.51
C THR A 220 -16.99 14.70 0.90
N LYS A 221 -17.92 15.38 0.19
CA LYS A 221 -19.03 14.72 -0.52
C LYS A 221 -18.51 13.73 -1.56
N THR A 222 -17.57 14.14 -2.41
CA THR A 222 -16.99 13.26 -3.45
C THR A 222 -16.28 12.05 -2.84
N ILE A 223 -15.58 12.23 -1.70
CA ILE A 223 -14.92 11.13 -1.01
C ILE A 223 -15.97 10.12 -0.51
N VAL A 224 -17.03 10.58 0.14
CA VAL A 224 -18.10 9.72 0.66
C VAL A 224 -18.84 9.02 -0.48
N ASP A 225 -19.16 9.74 -1.56
CA ASP A 225 -19.84 9.16 -2.73
C ASP A 225 -19.01 8.07 -3.43
N ALA A 226 -17.67 8.14 -3.34
CA ALA A 226 -16.75 7.15 -3.89
C ALA A 226 -16.43 5.99 -2.90
N ALA A 227 -16.86 6.10 -1.64
CA ALA A 227 -16.41 5.24 -0.54
C ALA A 227 -17.46 4.20 -0.12
N ASP A 228 -18.11 3.57 -1.08
CA ASP A 228 -19.07 2.48 -0.86
C ASP A 228 -18.53 1.10 -1.30
N GLY A 229 -17.21 1.00 -1.47
CA GLY A 229 -16.55 -0.22 -1.91
C GLY A 229 -16.54 -0.46 -3.41
N ARG A 230 -17.14 0.42 -4.22
CA ARG A 230 -17.14 0.27 -5.69
C ARG A 230 -15.76 0.52 -6.29
N ILE A 231 -15.58 -0.04 -7.49
CA ILE A 231 -14.38 0.12 -8.31
C ILE A 231 -14.71 1.04 -9.49
N PHE A 232 -13.77 1.94 -9.80
CA PHE A 232 -13.85 2.87 -10.91
C PHE A 232 -12.82 2.49 -11.98
N LYS A 233 -13.17 2.65 -13.23
CA LYS A 233 -12.21 2.60 -14.32
C LYS A 233 -11.35 3.87 -14.31
N ALA A 234 -10.08 3.75 -14.70
CA ALA A 234 -9.20 4.88 -14.89
C ALA A 234 -9.56 5.64 -16.18
N ASP A 235 -10.47 6.60 -16.06
CA ASP A 235 -10.97 7.43 -17.16
C ASP A 235 -11.13 8.90 -16.75
N GLN A 236 -11.81 9.68 -17.58
CA GLN A 236 -12.02 11.10 -17.33
C GLN A 236 -12.90 11.37 -16.09
N GLU A 237 -13.84 10.48 -15.77
CA GLU A 237 -14.66 10.60 -14.57
C GLU A 237 -13.80 10.47 -13.31
N ALA A 238 -12.92 9.47 -13.24
CA ALA A 238 -12.00 9.28 -12.14
C ALA A 238 -11.03 10.48 -11.95
N ILE A 239 -10.62 11.14 -13.04
CA ILE A 239 -9.85 12.39 -12.98
C ILE A 239 -10.71 13.52 -12.41
N THR A 240 -11.92 13.69 -12.90
CA THR A 240 -12.84 14.74 -12.47
C THR A 240 -13.22 14.59 -10.99
N MET A 241 -13.42 13.37 -10.53
CA MET A 241 -13.63 13.05 -9.11
C MET A 241 -12.38 13.32 -8.25
N GLY A 242 -11.19 13.40 -8.85
CA GLY A 242 -9.92 13.57 -8.15
C GLY A 242 -9.32 12.27 -7.63
N LEU A 243 -9.86 11.12 -8.02
CA LEU A 243 -9.32 9.80 -7.64
C LEU A 243 -7.92 9.56 -8.24
N ILE A 244 -7.69 10.05 -9.46
CA ILE A 244 -6.39 10.03 -10.15
C ILE A 244 -6.07 11.40 -10.73
N ASP A 245 -4.80 11.62 -11.10
CA ASP A 245 -4.32 12.88 -11.68
C ASP A 245 -4.12 12.79 -13.21
N GLY A 246 -4.19 11.59 -13.76
CA GLY A 246 -4.02 11.40 -15.20
C GLY A 246 -3.97 9.95 -15.63
N ILE A 247 -4.05 9.77 -16.95
CA ILE A 247 -4.01 8.47 -17.62
C ILE A 247 -2.73 8.38 -18.45
N GLY A 248 -2.02 7.26 -18.35
CA GLY A 248 -0.80 7.05 -19.14
C GLY A 248 0.03 5.86 -18.66
N TRP A 249 1.16 5.65 -19.36
CA TRP A 249 2.09 4.54 -19.10
C TRP A 249 3.37 5.00 -18.41
N THR A 250 3.91 4.14 -17.56
CA THR A 250 5.01 4.40 -16.63
C THR A 250 6.27 4.98 -17.27
N GLN A 251 6.76 4.43 -18.38
CA GLN A 251 8.03 4.87 -18.99
C GLN A 251 7.93 6.29 -19.56
N GLU A 252 6.85 6.61 -20.24
CA GLU A 252 6.59 7.94 -20.80
C GLU A 252 6.39 8.99 -19.70
N GLN A 253 5.72 8.63 -18.61
CA GLN A 253 5.49 9.52 -17.48
C GLN A 253 6.78 9.78 -16.69
N ILE A 254 7.62 8.76 -16.45
CA ILE A 254 8.94 8.95 -15.82
C ILE A 254 9.79 9.91 -16.66
N ALA A 255 9.84 9.73 -17.97
CA ALA A 255 10.59 10.59 -18.88
C ALA A 255 10.07 12.04 -18.84
N LYS A 256 8.74 12.25 -18.91
CA LYS A 256 8.10 13.56 -18.81
C LYS A 256 8.36 14.25 -17.47
N LEU A 257 8.28 13.51 -16.37
CA LEU A 257 8.53 14.04 -15.02
C LEU A 257 9.99 14.42 -14.81
N THR A 258 10.91 13.60 -15.33
CA THR A 258 12.34 13.85 -15.27
C THR A 258 12.70 15.11 -16.08
N GLN A 259 12.16 15.27 -17.29
CA GLN A 259 12.37 16.46 -18.12
C GLN A 259 11.81 17.73 -17.48
N LYS A 260 10.58 17.71 -16.95
CA LYS A 260 10.00 18.88 -16.25
C LYS A 260 10.86 19.33 -15.09
N ARG A 261 11.39 18.39 -14.30
CA ARG A 261 12.22 18.72 -13.14
C ARG A 261 13.58 19.27 -13.51
N LEU A 262 14.20 18.74 -14.59
CA LEU A 262 15.43 19.29 -15.15
C LEU A 262 15.23 20.72 -15.67
N MET A 263 14.13 21.00 -16.35
CA MET A 263 13.78 22.35 -16.78
C MET A 263 13.54 23.30 -15.60
N ALA A 264 12.80 22.87 -14.57
CA ALA A 264 12.58 23.68 -13.39
C ALA A 264 13.88 24.00 -12.64
N LYS A 265 14.78 23.04 -12.48
CA LYS A 265 16.11 23.27 -11.87
C LYS A 265 16.95 24.23 -12.69
N ARG A 266 16.98 24.11 -14.03
CA ARG A 266 17.70 25.02 -14.92
C ARG A 266 17.14 26.45 -14.84
N LEU A 267 15.82 26.59 -14.73
CA LEU A 267 15.16 27.89 -14.60
C LEU A 267 15.48 28.55 -13.25
N MET A 268 15.49 27.77 -12.15
CA MET A 268 15.89 28.26 -10.83
C MET A 268 17.37 28.67 -10.80
N ALA A 269 18.27 27.88 -11.38
CA ALA A 269 19.68 28.22 -11.46
C ALA A 269 19.89 29.53 -12.23
N LYS A 270 19.23 29.73 -13.39
CA LYS A 270 19.28 30.98 -14.15
C LYS A 270 18.74 32.17 -13.37
N LYS A 271 17.63 32.01 -12.62
CA LYS A 271 17.10 33.08 -11.76
C LYS A 271 18.08 33.44 -10.64
N PHE A 272 18.76 32.44 -10.08
CA PHE A 272 19.76 32.66 -9.03
C PHE A 272 21.00 33.39 -9.56
N GLU A 273 21.51 32.97 -10.74
CA GLU A 273 22.60 33.65 -11.43
C GLU A 273 22.26 35.11 -11.77
N TYR A 274 21.05 35.34 -12.30
CA TYR A 274 20.56 36.70 -12.60
C TYR A 274 20.48 37.59 -11.33
N ALA A 275 19.96 37.03 -10.21
CA ALA A 275 19.89 37.73 -8.95
C ALA A 275 21.29 38.12 -8.39
N ILE A 276 22.28 37.21 -8.55
CA ILE A 276 23.67 37.49 -8.15
C ILE A 276 24.28 38.61 -9.02
N THR A 277 24.01 38.62 -10.31
CA THR A 277 24.54 39.60 -11.26
C THR A 277 23.97 40.99 -10.96
N GLN A 278 22.67 41.09 -10.69
CA GLN A 278 22.02 42.37 -10.33
C GLN A 278 22.52 42.94 -8.99
N ASN A 279 22.82 42.09 -7.99
CA ASN A 279 23.38 42.54 -6.72
C ASN A 279 24.85 42.97 -6.80
N LYS A 280 25.60 42.58 -7.84
CA LYS A 280 26.98 43.07 -8.07
C LYS A 280 27.02 44.45 -8.71
N GLU A 281 25.96 44.87 -9.42
CA GLU A 281 25.87 46.21 -10.01
C GLU A 281 25.43 47.30 -9.00
N VAL A 282 25.00 46.91 -7.80
CA VAL A 282 24.58 47.86 -6.73
C VAL A 282 25.72 48.16 -5.73
N VAL A 283 26.87 47.52 -5.85
CA VAL A 283 28.01 47.64 -4.91
C VAL A 283 29.23 48.31 -5.58
N LEU A 284 29.09 48.89 -6.75
CA LEU A 284 30.06 49.80 -7.42
C LEU A 284 29.42 51.18 -7.58
#